data_80f7869c7777d5db149c254b4d1f8ec9
#
_entry.id   80f7869c7777d5db149c254b4d1f8ec9
#
_cell.length_a   1.000
_cell.length_b   1.000
_cell.length_c   1.000
_cell.angle_alpha   90.00
_cell.angle_beta   90.00
_cell.angle_gamma   90.00
#
_symmetry.space_group_name_H-M   'P 1'
#
loop_
_entity.id
_entity.type
_entity.pdbx_description
1 polymer ?
#
loop_
_entity_poly.entity_id
_entity_poly.type
_entity_poly.pdbx_seq_one_letter_code
_entity_poly.pdbx_strand_id
1 'polypeptide(L)'
;MKKVKLSEVKDRFSEYLRIAEDEEVIVTRHGKPAGLLVGFATEDDWIDYRLEHDPQFTRRIAEARASLREGKGVRIEDLPG
;
A
#
# COMPACT_ATOMS: atom_id res chain seq x y z
N MET A 1 -7.41 8.66 11.26
CA MET A 1 -7.66 7.24 11.10
C MET A 1 -9.11 6.94 11.43
N LYS A 2 -9.81 6.28 10.54
CA LYS A 2 -11.25 6.01 10.69
C LYS A 2 -11.48 4.51 10.91
N LYS A 3 -12.35 4.17 11.87
CA LYS A 3 -12.74 2.79 12.12
C LYS A 3 -14.12 2.54 11.57
N VAL A 4 -14.27 1.50 10.75
CA VAL A 4 -15.54 1.19 10.10
C VAL A 4 -15.79 -0.31 10.17
N LYS A 5 -17.03 -0.70 10.35
CA LYS A 5 -17.40 -2.12 10.37
C LYS A 5 -17.28 -2.73 8.99
N LEU A 6 -16.87 -4.00 8.94
CA LEU A 6 -16.74 -4.73 7.69
C LEU A 6 -18.02 -4.71 6.85
N SER A 7 -19.17 -4.84 7.49
CA SER A 7 -20.45 -4.82 6.79
C SER A 7 -20.71 -3.50 6.07
N GLU A 8 -20.31 -2.39 6.67
CA GLU A 8 -20.46 -1.09 6.04
C GLU A 8 -19.48 -0.92 4.89
N VAL A 9 -18.24 -1.36 5.07
CA VAL A 9 -17.23 -1.31 4.00
C VAL A 9 -17.67 -2.16 2.81
N LYS A 10 -18.23 -3.32 3.07
CA LYS A 10 -18.73 -4.22 2.03
C LYS A 10 -19.82 -3.57 1.20
N ASP A 11 -20.75 -2.87 1.85
CA ASP A 11 -21.88 -2.24 1.17
C ASP A 11 -21.48 -0.96 0.42
N ARG A 12 -20.44 -0.26 0.92
CA ARG A 12 -20.02 1.04 0.38
C ARG A 12 -18.53 1.06 0.09
N PHE A 13 -18.01 0.00 -0.46
CA PHE A 13 -16.57 -0.16 -0.66
C PHE A 13 -15.95 1.00 -1.44
N SER A 14 -16.59 1.42 -2.53
CA SER A 14 -16.07 2.51 -3.35
C SER A 14 -15.96 3.83 -2.59
N GLU A 15 -16.94 4.12 -1.71
CA GLU A 15 -16.92 5.33 -0.91
C GLU A 15 -15.78 5.28 0.11
N TYR A 16 -15.60 4.15 0.78
CA TYR A 16 -14.54 4.01 1.77
C TYR A 16 -13.17 3.97 1.13
N LEU A 17 -13.06 3.43 -0.06
CA LEU A 17 -11.80 3.46 -0.79
C LEU A 17 -11.40 4.90 -1.10
N ARG A 18 -12.38 5.73 -1.45
CA ARG A 18 -12.12 7.16 -1.72
C ARG A 18 -11.71 7.89 -0.44
N ILE A 19 -12.38 7.62 0.68
CA ILE A 19 -12.02 8.19 1.97
C ILE A 19 -10.61 7.76 2.35
N ALA A 20 -10.25 6.52 2.05
CA ALA A 20 -8.95 5.96 2.36
C ALA A 20 -7.81 6.61 1.58
N GLU A 21 -8.11 7.36 0.50
CA GLU A 21 -7.09 8.13 -0.20
C GLU A 21 -6.56 9.28 0.67
N ASP A 22 -7.40 9.80 1.57
CA ASP A 22 -7.04 10.92 2.44
C ASP A 22 -6.61 10.47 3.83
N GLU A 23 -7.22 9.41 4.35
CA GLU A 23 -6.88 8.87 5.67
C GLU A 23 -7.06 7.37 5.69
N GLU A 24 -6.28 6.69 6.52
CA GLU A 24 -6.36 5.24 6.64
C GLU A 24 -7.70 4.83 7.28
N VAL A 25 -8.30 3.76 6.76
CA VAL A 25 -9.56 3.21 7.27
C VAL A 25 -9.28 1.84 7.87
N ILE A 26 -9.55 1.70 9.16
CA ILE A 26 -9.44 0.40 9.82
C ILE A 26 -10.78 -0.31 9.70
N VAL A 27 -10.76 -1.49 9.08
CA VAL A 27 -11.94 -2.34 8.94
C VAL A 27 -12.03 -3.23 10.17
N THR A 28 -13.15 -3.19 10.87
CA THR A 28 -13.35 -4.00 12.06
C THR A 28 -14.33 -5.13 11.80
N ARG A 29 -14.14 -6.24 12.51
CA ARG A 29 -15.03 -7.39 12.48
C ARG A 29 -15.23 -7.84 13.93
N HIS A 30 -16.49 -7.91 14.34
CA HIS A 30 -16.83 -8.24 15.74
C HIS A 30 -16.13 -7.32 16.74
N GLY A 31 -16.04 -6.03 16.39
CA GLY A 31 -15.44 -5.02 17.26
C GLY A 31 -13.93 -5.03 17.32
N LYS A 32 -13.27 -5.90 16.54
CA LYS A 32 -11.79 -6.01 16.53
C LYS A 32 -11.25 -5.62 15.17
N PRO A 33 -10.05 -5.01 15.13
CA PRO A 33 -9.42 -4.71 13.85
C PRO A 33 -9.19 -5.98 13.03
N ALA A 34 -9.70 -5.99 11.80
CA ALA A 34 -9.59 -7.14 10.91
C ALA A 34 -8.74 -6.80 9.69
N GLY A 35 -8.63 -5.53 9.34
CA GLY A 35 -7.86 -5.12 8.19
C GLY A 35 -7.68 -3.62 8.13
N LEU A 36 -6.83 -3.21 7.20
CA LEU A 36 -6.54 -1.80 6.95
C LEU A 36 -6.81 -1.50 5.49
N LEU A 37 -7.57 -0.45 5.22
CA LEU A 37 -7.82 0.01 3.87
C LEU A 37 -7.04 1.29 3.63
N VAL A 38 -6.20 1.26 2.61
CA VAL A 38 -5.42 2.42 2.18
C VAL A 38 -5.77 2.68 0.72
N GLY A 39 -6.18 3.91 0.42
CA GLY A 39 -6.51 4.29 -0.93
C GLY A 39 -5.37 5.03 -1.60
N PHE A 40 -5.28 4.90 -2.91
CA PHE A 40 -4.27 5.58 -3.69
C PHE A 40 -4.95 6.40 -4.77
N ALA A 41 -4.71 7.71 -4.74
CA ALA A 41 -5.26 8.59 -5.76
C ALA A 41 -4.51 8.46 -7.08
N THR A 42 -3.22 8.08 -7.00
CA THR A 42 -2.36 7.91 -8.18
C THR A 42 -1.51 6.65 -8.03
N GLU A 43 -0.91 6.24 -9.12
CA GLU A 43 0.02 5.12 -9.13
C GLU A 43 1.28 5.43 -8.32
N ASP A 44 1.69 6.71 -8.33
CA ASP A 44 2.85 7.15 -7.54
C ASP A 44 2.60 6.97 -6.04
N ASP A 45 1.39 7.21 -5.58
CA ASP A 45 1.02 6.99 -4.17
C ASP A 45 1.20 5.53 -3.79
N TRP A 46 0.84 4.62 -4.66
CA TRP A 46 1.03 3.18 -4.45
C TRP A 46 2.51 2.83 -4.35
N ILE A 47 3.33 3.38 -5.23
CA ILE A 47 4.77 3.13 -5.24
C ILE A 47 5.40 3.66 -3.94
N ASP A 48 5.03 4.87 -3.53
CA ASP A 48 5.52 5.46 -2.29
C ASP A 48 5.15 4.61 -1.07
N TYR A 49 3.92 4.12 -1.04
CA TYR A 49 3.47 3.26 0.05
C TYR A 49 4.30 1.99 0.12
N ARG A 50 4.57 1.37 -1.01
CA ARG A 50 5.38 0.15 -1.05
C ARG A 50 6.80 0.40 -0.57
N LEU A 51 7.39 1.50 -0.95
CA LEU A 51 8.73 1.86 -0.51
C LEU A 51 8.81 2.02 1.00
N GLU A 52 7.76 2.56 1.61
CA GLU A 52 7.73 2.80 3.05
C GLU A 52 7.37 1.56 3.87
N HIS A 53 6.53 0.66 3.34
CA HIS A 53 5.89 -0.39 4.12
C HIS A 53 6.25 -1.82 3.74
N ASP A 54 7.03 -2.01 2.68
CA ASP A 54 7.45 -3.33 2.23
C ASP A 54 8.96 -3.50 2.40
N PRO A 55 9.42 -4.21 3.44
CA PRO A 55 10.86 -4.41 3.67
C PRO A 55 11.57 -5.07 2.49
N GLN A 56 10.93 -6.02 1.83
CA GLN A 56 11.53 -6.68 0.67
C GLN A 56 11.65 -5.73 -0.51
N PHE A 57 10.65 -4.91 -0.73
CA PHE A 57 10.67 -3.92 -1.80
C PHE A 57 11.75 -2.87 -1.52
N THR A 58 11.83 -2.41 -0.29
CA THR A 58 12.87 -1.45 0.14
C THR A 58 14.25 -2.03 -0.03
N ARG A 59 14.44 -3.30 0.31
CA ARG A 59 15.72 -4.01 0.15
C ARG A 59 16.09 -4.10 -1.33
N ARG A 60 15.13 -4.44 -2.19
CA ARG A 60 15.38 -4.52 -3.63
C ARG A 60 15.76 -3.19 -4.23
N ILE A 61 15.17 -2.11 -3.76
CA ILE A 61 15.54 -0.76 -4.20
C ILE A 61 16.99 -0.45 -3.81
N ALA A 62 17.37 -0.79 -2.59
CA ALA A 62 18.76 -0.60 -2.13
C ALA A 62 19.74 -1.41 -2.98
N GLU A 63 19.41 -2.66 -3.28
CA GLU A 63 20.22 -3.51 -4.15
C GLU A 63 20.31 -2.95 -5.56
N ALA A 64 19.20 -2.43 -6.09
CA ALA A 64 19.17 -1.82 -7.41
C ALA A 64 20.07 -0.61 -7.49
N ARG A 65 20.10 0.23 -6.45
CA ARG A 65 20.98 1.38 -6.38
C ARG A 65 22.46 0.96 -6.39
N ALA A 66 22.78 -0.06 -5.62
CA ALA A 66 24.13 -0.61 -5.61
C ALA A 66 24.51 -1.17 -6.98
N SER A 67 23.59 -1.89 -7.64
CA SER A 67 23.80 -2.44 -8.97
C SER A 67 24.01 -1.35 -10.01
N LEU A 68 23.30 -0.25 -9.92
CA LEU A 68 23.46 0.87 -10.84
C LEU A 68 24.85 1.48 -10.73
N ARG A 69 25.41 1.56 -9.54
CA ARG A 69 26.80 2.03 -9.34
C ARG A 69 27.80 1.12 -10.05
N GLU A 70 27.47 -0.16 -10.14
CA GLU A 70 28.32 -1.16 -10.79
C GLU A 70 28.00 -1.30 -12.28
N GLY A 71 27.08 -0.49 -12.81
CA GLY A 71 26.66 -0.56 -14.19
C GLY A 71 25.59 -1.60 -14.48
N LYS A 72 24.93 -2.10 -13.45
CA LYS A 72 23.81 -3.04 -13.56
C LYS A 72 22.51 -2.32 -13.28
N GLY A 73 21.38 -2.91 -13.70
CA GLY A 73 20.06 -2.35 -13.44
C GLY A 73 19.05 -3.43 -13.12
N VAL A 74 17.96 -3.02 -12.47
CA VAL A 74 16.83 -3.89 -12.17
C VAL A 74 15.59 -3.33 -12.83
N ARG A 75 14.87 -4.17 -13.56
CA ARG A 75 13.63 -3.76 -14.21
C ARG A 75 12.49 -3.73 -13.19
N ILE A 76 11.50 -2.88 -13.46
CA ILE A 76 10.33 -2.77 -12.59
C ILE A 76 9.58 -4.09 -12.50
N GLU A 77 9.46 -4.84 -13.58
CA GLU A 77 8.79 -6.12 -13.59
C GLU A 77 9.50 -7.21 -12.78
N ASP A 78 10.74 -6.96 -12.40
CA ASP A 78 11.48 -7.88 -11.52
C ASP A 78 11.17 -7.63 -10.05
N LEU A 79 10.42 -6.59 -9.74
CA LEU A 79 10.01 -6.27 -8.38
C LEU A 79 8.74 -7.03 -8.03
N PRO A 80 8.56 -7.38 -6.73
CA PRO A 80 7.32 -8.07 -6.33
C PRO A 80 6.11 -7.19 -6.58
N GLY A 81 5.11 -7.78 -7.23
CA GLY A 81 3.88 -7.10 -7.63
C GLY A 81 2.90 -6.86 -6.51
#